data_47fbe209785d41873cdb93705cb01fcb
#
_entry.id   47fbe209785d41873cdb93705cb01fcb
#
_cell.length_a   1.000
_cell.length_b   1.000
_cell.length_c   1.000
_cell.angle_alpha   90.00
_cell.angle_beta   90.00
_cell.angle_gamma   90.00
#
_symmetry.space_group_name_H-M   'P 1'
#
loop_
_entity.id
_entity.type
_entity.pdbx_description
1 polymer ?
#
loop_
_entity_poly.entity_id
_entity_poly.type
_entity_poly.pdbx_seq_one_letter_code
_entity_poly.pdbx_strand_id
1 'polypeptide(L)'
;SRHLVTGSLKELTLTTNGSQLKNFAKPLFDLGVKRVNVSLDTLNHEKFKKITRWGRLDQVLEGIQEAKKAGLAIKINKVALKKTNQDELNKFVQWCGDEGFDLTFIEVMPMGDFGEEDRLDQYWSLKDLRADLEKNWTLKDIALSTGGPARYSEIIETGQKVGFITPLTHNFCESCNRVRMTCTGQLFMCLGQEEDADL
;
A
#
# COMPACT_ATOMS: atom_id res chain seq x y z
N SER A 1 -18.25 -10.83 9.21
CA SER A 1 -17.61 -11.54 10.35
C SER A 1 -18.41 -11.27 11.62
N ARG A 2 -18.58 -12.31 12.48
CA ARG A 2 -19.29 -12.18 13.76
C ARG A 2 -18.71 -11.07 14.64
N HIS A 3 -17.40 -10.95 14.69
CA HIS A 3 -16.69 -9.93 15.47
C HIS A 3 -16.89 -8.50 14.98
N LEU A 4 -17.12 -8.29 13.70
CA LEU A 4 -17.49 -6.97 13.16
C LEU A 4 -18.89 -6.56 13.61
N VAL A 5 -19.83 -7.52 13.66
CA VAL A 5 -21.21 -7.28 14.11
C VAL A 5 -21.28 -7.00 15.61
N THR A 6 -20.51 -7.73 16.43
CA THR A 6 -20.46 -7.53 17.89
C THR A 6 -19.64 -6.30 18.32
N GLY A 7 -18.95 -5.62 17.38
CA GLY A 7 -18.12 -4.45 17.66
C GLY A 7 -16.79 -4.75 18.34
N SER A 8 -16.41 -6.01 18.53
CA SER A 8 -15.09 -6.40 19.06
C SER A 8 -13.98 -6.18 18.04
N LEU A 9 -14.30 -6.20 16.76
CA LEU A 9 -13.40 -5.83 15.65
C LEU A 9 -13.97 -4.60 14.95
N LYS A 10 -13.21 -3.51 14.93
CA LYS A 10 -13.65 -2.24 14.32
C LYS A 10 -13.58 -2.26 12.79
N GLU A 11 -12.54 -2.83 12.24
CA GLU A 11 -12.31 -2.90 10.80
C GLU A 11 -11.55 -4.19 10.44
N LEU A 12 -11.91 -4.81 9.33
CA LEU A 12 -11.16 -5.86 8.67
C LEU A 12 -10.72 -5.35 7.31
N THR A 13 -9.40 -5.27 7.10
CA THR A 13 -8.81 -4.90 5.82
C THR A 13 -7.88 -6.00 5.34
N LEU A 14 -7.67 -6.05 4.03
CA LEU A 14 -6.78 -7.01 3.40
C LEU A 14 -5.73 -6.27 2.58
N THR A 15 -4.51 -6.81 2.56
CA THR A 15 -3.50 -6.42 1.58
C THR A 15 -3.32 -7.55 0.60
N THR A 16 -3.37 -7.27 -0.69
CA THR A 16 -3.35 -8.26 -1.76
C THR A 16 -2.51 -7.78 -2.95
N ASN A 17 -1.96 -8.72 -3.71
CA ASN A 17 -1.38 -8.45 -5.01
C ASN A 17 -2.42 -8.24 -6.13
N GLY A 18 -3.70 -8.35 -5.81
CA GLY A 18 -4.81 -8.13 -6.74
C GLY A 18 -5.10 -9.27 -7.72
N SER A 19 -4.24 -10.28 -7.84
CA SER A 19 -4.37 -11.34 -8.87
C SER A 19 -5.65 -12.15 -8.80
N GLN A 20 -6.22 -12.33 -7.61
CA GLN A 20 -7.47 -13.06 -7.38
C GLN A 20 -8.66 -12.16 -7.02
N LEU A 21 -8.45 -10.86 -6.99
CA LEU A 21 -9.43 -9.91 -6.48
C LEU A 21 -10.73 -9.91 -7.28
N LYS A 22 -10.66 -10.15 -8.60
CA LYS A 22 -11.84 -10.33 -9.46
C LYS A 22 -12.82 -11.38 -8.91
N ASN A 23 -12.30 -12.50 -8.42
CA ASN A 23 -13.12 -13.62 -7.95
C ASN A 23 -13.65 -13.42 -6.54
N PHE A 24 -12.91 -12.64 -5.71
CA PHE A 24 -13.21 -12.50 -4.29
C PHE A 24 -13.80 -11.14 -3.88
N ALA A 25 -13.86 -10.16 -4.77
CA ALA A 25 -14.33 -8.81 -4.44
C ALA A 25 -15.75 -8.82 -3.82
N LYS A 26 -16.72 -9.41 -4.50
CA LYS A 26 -18.10 -9.50 -4.01
C LYS A 26 -18.23 -10.32 -2.72
N PRO A 27 -17.64 -11.54 -2.62
CA PRO A 27 -17.62 -12.30 -1.37
C PRO A 27 -17.00 -11.53 -0.19
N LEU A 28 -15.90 -10.80 -0.41
CA LEU A 28 -15.26 -10.01 0.63
C LEU A 28 -16.17 -8.89 1.13
N PHE A 29 -16.81 -8.16 0.21
CA PHE A 29 -17.76 -7.12 0.55
C PHE A 29 -18.94 -7.68 1.37
N ASP A 30 -19.53 -8.78 0.94
CA ASP A 30 -20.66 -9.43 1.63
C ASP A 30 -20.30 -9.93 3.04
N LEU A 31 -19.03 -10.28 3.26
CA LEU A 31 -18.51 -10.67 4.58
C LEU A 31 -18.16 -9.47 5.48
N GLY A 32 -18.37 -8.23 5.00
CA GLY A 32 -18.20 -7.01 5.78
C GLY A 32 -16.81 -6.37 5.65
N VAL A 33 -15.96 -6.82 4.72
CA VAL A 33 -14.74 -6.09 4.34
C VAL A 33 -15.17 -4.83 3.61
N LYS A 34 -14.67 -3.68 4.05
CA LYS A 34 -15.03 -2.39 3.44
C LYS A 34 -13.92 -1.82 2.57
N ARG A 35 -12.67 -2.23 2.81
CA ARG A 35 -11.49 -1.69 2.14
C ARG A 35 -10.47 -2.79 1.87
N VAL A 36 -9.83 -2.69 0.70
CA VAL A 36 -8.69 -3.52 0.32
C VAL A 36 -7.49 -2.63 -0.04
N ASN A 37 -6.29 -3.05 0.38
CA ASN A 37 -5.05 -2.44 -0.05
C ASN A 37 -4.48 -3.31 -1.17
N VAL A 38 -4.25 -2.73 -2.34
CA VAL A 38 -3.69 -3.45 -3.48
C VAL A 38 -2.25 -3.01 -3.69
N SER A 39 -1.32 -3.96 -3.69
CA SER A 39 0.09 -3.70 -4.02
C SER A 39 0.24 -3.56 -5.53
N LEU A 40 0.59 -2.36 -6.00
CA LEU A 40 0.75 -2.04 -7.41
C LEU A 40 1.82 -0.97 -7.60
N ASP A 41 2.97 -1.36 -8.12
CA ASP A 41 4.14 -0.48 -8.22
C ASP A 41 4.26 0.25 -9.55
N THR A 42 3.51 -0.16 -10.58
CA THR A 42 3.57 0.43 -11.93
C THR A 42 2.30 0.15 -12.73
N LEU A 43 1.98 1.04 -13.67
CA LEU A 43 0.93 0.86 -14.69
C LEU A 43 1.50 0.44 -16.06
N ASN A 44 2.80 0.17 -16.13
CA ASN A 44 3.46 -0.30 -17.33
C ASN A 44 3.62 -1.82 -17.31
N HIS A 45 3.14 -2.52 -18.32
CA HIS A 45 3.14 -3.99 -18.42
C HIS A 45 4.53 -4.60 -18.32
N GLU A 46 5.51 -4.03 -19.02
CA GLU A 46 6.88 -4.55 -19.03
C GLU A 46 7.56 -4.37 -17.67
N LYS A 47 7.40 -3.18 -17.05
CA LYS A 47 7.90 -2.93 -15.70
C LYS A 47 7.22 -3.83 -14.68
N PHE A 48 5.89 -4.01 -14.78
CA PHE A 48 5.13 -4.89 -13.89
C PHE A 48 5.62 -6.33 -13.97
N LYS A 49 5.82 -6.85 -15.19
CA LYS A 49 6.37 -8.19 -15.42
C LYS A 49 7.80 -8.32 -14.84
N LYS A 50 8.64 -7.29 -15.02
CA LYS A 50 10.01 -7.27 -14.47
C LYS A 50 9.99 -7.29 -12.93
N ILE A 51 9.14 -6.49 -12.29
CA ILE A 51 9.04 -6.39 -10.82
C ILE A 51 8.46 -7.68 -10.23
N THR A 52 7.40 -8.22 -10.83
CA THR A 52 6.64 -9.35 -10.26
C THR A 52 7.08 -10.71 -10.77
N ARG A 53 7.91 -10.76 -11.82
CA ARG A 53 8.39 -11.96 -12.55
C ARG A 53 7.28 -12.69 -13.31
N TRP A 54 6.15 -12.98 -12.65
CA TRP A 54 5.04 -13.83 -13.16
C TRP A 54 3.70 -13.10 -13.21
N GLY A 55 3.63 -11.86 -12.74
CA GLY A 55 2.39 -11.11 -12.63
C GLY A 55 1.83 -10.66 -13.98
N ARG A 56 0.50 -10.54 -14.03
CA ARG A 56 -0.25 -10.03 -15.17
C ARG A 56 -0.97 -8.75 -14.75
N LEU A 57 -0.53 -7.62 -15.27
CA LEU A 57 -1.07 -6.31 -14.90
C LEU A 57 -2.58 -6.21 -15.21
N ASP A 58 -3.01 -6.67 -16.39
CA ASP A 58 -4.43 -6.64 -16.77
C ASP A 58 -5.33 -7.34 -15.76
N GLN A 59 -4.87 -8.49 -15.26
CA GLN A 59 -5.61 -9.27 -14.26
C GLN A 59 -5.76 -8.49 -12.93
N VAL A 60 -4.72 -7.75 -12.53
CA VAL A 60 -4.75 -6.92 -11.33
C VAL A 60 -5.67 -5.72 -11.53
N LEU A 61 -5.57 -5.02 -12.66
CA LEU A 61 -6.42 -3.87 -12.98
C LEU A 61 -7.89 -4.28 -13.08
N GLU A 62 -8.19 -5.41 -13.73
CA GLU A 62 -9.54 -5.97 -13.77
C GLU A 62 -10.05 -6.29 -12.36
N GLY A 63 -9.22 -6.91 -11.53
CA GLY A 63 -9.56 -7.20 -10.13
C GLY A 63 -9.87 -5.95 -9.31
N ILE A 64 -9.12 -4.86 -9.51
CA ILE A 64 -9.35 -3.56 -8.88
C ILE A 64 -10.71 -2.99 -9.32
N GLN A 65 -11.03 -3.05 -10.61
CA GLN A 65 -12.31 -2.55 -11.12
C GLN A 65 -13.50 -3.36 -10.58
N GLU A 66 -13.38 -4.68 -10.50
CA GLU A 66 -14.44 -5.52 -9.90
C GLU A 66 -14.59 -5.25 -8.39
N ALA A 67 -13.51 -4.95 -7.68
CA ALA A 67 -13.57 -4.57 -6.27
C ALA A 67 -14.28 -3.22 -6.07
N LYS A 68 -13.99 -2.24 -6.94
CA LYS A 68 -14.69 -0.94 -6.97
C LYS A 68 -16.19 -1.12 -7.24
N LYS A 69 -16.56 -1.93 -8.24
CA LYS A 69 -17.95 -2.25 -8.57
C LYS A 69 -18.67 -2.96 -7.43
N ALA A 70 -17.99 -3.81 -6.68
CA ALA A 70 -18.54 -4.49 -5.51
C ALA A 70 -18.76 -3.56 -4.30
N GLY A 71 -18.27 -2.31 -4.35
CA GLY A 71 -18.41 -1.31 -3.27
C GLY A 71 -17.25 -1.29 -2.28
N LEU A 72 -16.14 -1.99 -2.56
CA LEU A 72 -14.94 -1.93 -1.75
C LEU A 72 -14.19 -0.62 -1.98
N ALA A 73 -13.81 0.05 -0.90
CA ALA A 73 -12.85 1.15 -0.99
C ALA A 73 -11.47 0.60 -1.37
N ILE A 74 -10.83 1.25 -2.33
CA ILE A 74 -9.51 0.82 -2.85
C ILE A 74 -8.43 1.77 -2.34
N LYS A 75 -7.38 1.19 -1.78
CA LYS A 75 -6.14 1.90 -1.50
C LYS A 75 -4.98 1.20 -2.22
N ILE A 76 -4.26 1.95 -3.03
CA ILE A 76 -3.09 1.43 -3.73
C ILE A 76 -1.85 1.64 -2.84
N ASN A 77 -1.08 0.58 -2.64
CA ASN A 77 0.23 0.63 -2.01
C ASN A 77 1.30 0.52 -3.10
N LYS A 78 2.16 1.54 -3.20
CA LYS A 78 3.22 1.64 -4.20
C LYS A 78 4.57 1.80 -3.51
N VAL A 79 5.50 0.88 -3.77
CA VAL A 79 6.89 1.04 -3.36
C VAL A 79 7.56 2.05 -4.29
N ALA A 80 8.19 3.05 -3.71
CA ALA A 80 8.93 4.07 -4.44
C ALA A 80 10.32 3.53 -4.84
N LEU A 81 10.53 3.35 -6.14
CA LEU A 81 11.76 2.77 -6.70
C LEU A 81 12.40 3.76 -7.67
N LYS A 82 13.58 4.27 -7.30
CA LYS A 82 14.41 5.12 -8.17
C LYS A 82 14.77 4.34 -9.44
N LYS A 83 14.84 5.04 -10.57
CA LYS A 83 15.19 4.45 -11.90
C LYS A 83 14.17 3.41 -12.41
N THR A 84 13.23 2.94 -11.61
CA THR A 84 12.29 1.89 -12.01
C THR A 84 10.89 2.45 -12.27
N ASN A 85 10.30 3.17 -11.29
CA ASN A 85 8.94 3.69 -11.42
C ASN A 85 8.79 5.18 -11.08
N GLN A 86 9.92 5.89 -10.95
CA GLN A 86 9.97 7.32 -10.67
C GLN A 86 9.36 8.15 -11.81
N ASP A 87 9.60 7.76 -13.04
CA ASP A 87 9.09 8.43 -14.24
C ASP A 87 7.56 8.35 -14.40
N GLU A 88 6.91 7.45 -13.69
CA GLU A 88 5.45 7.28 -13.71
C GLU A 88 4.73 8.04 -12.59
N LEU A 89 5.43 8.78 -11.74
CA LEU A 89 4.88 9.36 -10.51
C LEU A 89 3.58 10.12 -10.75
N ASN A 90 3.62 11.15 -11.59
CA ASN A 90 2.47 12.01 -11.84
C ASN A 90 1.31 11.28 -12.54
N LYS A 91 1.64 10.43 -13.53
CA LYS A 91 0.65 9.62 -14.24
C LYS A 91 -0.05 8.65 -13.28
N PHE A 92 0.69 8.07 -12.35
CA PHE A 92 0.15 7.13 -11.38
C PHE A 92 -0.77 7.83 -10.37
N VAL A 93 -0.37 9.01 -9.90
CA VAL A 93 -1.19 9.84 -9.01
C VAL A 93 -2.47 10.29 -9.71
N GLN A 94 -2.37 10.77 -10.96
CA GLN A 94 -3.53 11.15 -11.76
C GLN A 94 -4.51 9.99 -11.91
N TRP A 95 -4.01 8.81 -12.29
CA TRP A 95 -4.85 7.61 -12.43
C TRP A 95 -5.58 7.25 -11.13
N CYS A 96 -4.88 7.29 -9.99
CA CYS A 96 -5.53 7.05 -8.70
C CYS A 96 -6.61 8.08 -8.40
N GLY A 97 -6.37 9.36 -8.71
CA GLY A 97 -7.34 10.45 -8.54
C GLY A 97 -8.58 10.27 -9.40
N ASP A 98 -8.39 9.98 -10.70
CA ASP A 98 -9.48 9.76 -11.66
C ASP A 98 -10.36 8.57 -11.27
N GLU A 99 -9.74 7.53 -10.71
CA GLU A 99 -10.43 6.34 -10.24
C GLU A 99 -11.03 6.48 -8.82
N GLY A 100 -10.70 7.54 -8.09
CA GLY A 100 -11.12 7.76 -6.70
C GLY A 100 -10.44 6.80 -5.72
N PHE A 101 -9.20 6.41 -5.97
CA PHE A 101 -8.40 5.54 -5.10
C PHE A 101 -7.50 6.35 -4.18
N ASP A 102 -7.42 5.95 -2.92
CA ASP A 102 -6.36 6.42 -2.03
C ASP A 102 -5.02 5.79 -2.43
N LEU A 103 -3.93 6.51 -2.24
CA LEU A 103 -2.58 6.06 -2.59
C LEU A 103 -1.68 6.07 -1.35
N THR A 104 -0.79 5.10 -1.22
CA THR A 104 0.25 5.10 -0.20
C THR A 104 1.59 4.76 -0.84
N PHE A 105 2.54 5.68 -0.72
CA PHE A 105 3.93 5.45 -1.07
C PHE A 105 4.68 4.83 0.10
N ILE A 106 5.53 3.85 -0.19
CA ILE A 106 6.32 3.12 0.79
C ILE A 106 7.79 3.20 0.37
N GLU A 107 8.67 3.61 1.28
CA GLU A 107 10.11 3.51 1.06
C GLU A 107 10.55 2.06 0.90
N VAL A 108 11.44 1.81 -0.04
CA VAL A 108 12.08 0.51 -0.16
C VAL A 108 12.92 0.23 1.09
N MET A 109 12.79 -0.96 1.65
CA MET A 109 13.57 -1.40 2.79
C MET A 109 14.64 -2.40 2.34
N PRO A 110 15.88 -2.30 2.85
CA PRO A 110 16.95 -3.25 2.54
C PRO A 110 16.73 -4.56 3.33
N MET A 111 15.65 -5.29 3.02
CA MET A 111 15.29 -6.55 3.69
C MET A 111 15.24 -7.70 2.67
N GLY A 112 15.77 -8.89 3.04
CA GLY A 112 15.76 -10.13 2.27
C GLY A 112 17.04 -10.37 1.45
N ASP A 113 17.18 -11.57 0.90
CA ASP A 113 18.37 -12.13 0.24
C ASP A 113 18.70 -11.56 -1.16
N PHE A 114 18.05 -10.49 -1.57
CA PHE A 114 18.38 -9.82 -2.84
C PHE A 114 19.49 -8.81 -2.58
N GLY A 115 20.61 -8.89 -3.29
CA GLY A 115 21.83 -8.13 -3.10
C GLY A 115 21.62 -6.70 -2.61
N GLU A 116 22.25 -6.36 -1.50
CA GLU A 116 22.10 -5.04 -0.84
C GLU A 116 22.40 -3.88 -1.79
N GLU A 117 23.37 -4.06 -2.70
CA GLU A 117 23.78 -3.05 -3.68
C GLU A 117 22.64 -2.67 -4.65
N ASP A 118 21.89 -3.62 -5.17
CA ASP A 118 20.79 -3.38 -6.09
C ASP A 118 19.62 -2.61 -5.44
N ARG A 119 19.44 -2.73 -4.13
CA ARG A 119 18.36 -2.05 -3.40
C ARG A 119 18.73 -0.64 -2.99
N LEU A 120 19.97 -0.40 -2.60
CA LEU A 120 20.45 0.95 -2.31
C LEU A 120 20.39 1.82 -3.57
N ASP A 121 20.68 1.26 -4.73
CA ASP A 121 20.56 1.93 -6.03
C ASP A 121 19.12 2.30 -6.41
N GLN A 122 18.13 1.56 -5.89
CA GLN A 122 16.71 1.81 -6.11
C GLN A 122 16.09 2.69 -5.02
N TYR A 123 16.84 3.07 -3.99
CA TYR A 123 16.32 3.90 -2.92
C TYR A 123 15.95 5.30 -3.43
N TRP A 124 14.70 5.67 -3.18
CA TRP A 124 14.17 6.99 -3.41
C TRP A 124 13.47 7.47 -2.15
N SER A 125 14.05 8.50 -1.50
CA SER A 125 13.47 9.00 -0.25
C SER A 125 12.07 9.54 -0.51
N LEU A 126 11.12 9.28 0.40
CA LEU A 126 9.79 9.85 0.26
C LEU A 126 9.77 11.36 0.48
N LYS A 127 10.82 11.95 1.05
CA LYS A 127 11.01 13.40 1.09
C LYS A 127 11.21 13.96 -0.33
N ASP A 128 12.09 13.33 -1.11
CA ASP A 128 12.36 13.76 -2.49
C ASP A 128 11.17 13.47 -3.40
N LEU A 129 10.52 12.31 -3.22
CA LEU A 129 9.28 11.97 -3.93
C LEU A 129 8.19 13.01 -3.67
N ARG A 130 8.01 13.42 -2.41
CA ARG A 130 7.06 14.47 -2.05
C ARG A 130 7.39 15.79 -2.72
N ALA A 131 8.65 16.20 -2.72
CA ALA A 131 9.10 17.41 -3.42
C ALA A 131 8.86 17.33 -4.94
N ASP A 132 8.98 16.13 -5.53
CA ASP A 132 8.65 15.92 -6.95
C ASP A 132 7.13 15.99 -7.19
N LEU A 133 6.31 15.51 -6.28
CA LEU A 133 4.85 15.66 -6.35
C LEU A 133 4.43 17.12 -6.25
N GLU A 134 5.00 17.88 -5.32
CA GLU A 134 4.65 19.29 -5.07
C GLU A 134 4.98 20.22 -6.25
N LYS A 135 5.73 19.76 -7.25
CA LYS A 135 5.93 20.49 -8.52
C LYS A 135 4.67 20.55 -9.39
N ASN A 136 3.76 19.59 -9.23
CA ASN A 136 2.56 19.44 -10.08
C ASN A 136 1.26 19.36 -9.30
N TRP A 137 1.31 19.14 -7.98
CA TRP A 137 0.17 18.90 -7.12
C TRP A 137 0.24 19.73 -5.85
N THR A 138 -0.89 20.20 -5.36
CA THR A 138 -0.97 20.90 -4.07
C THR A 138 -1.26 19.88 -2.96
N LEU A 139 -0.29 19.62 -2.10
CA LEU A 139 -0.43 18.71 -0.96
C LEU A 139 -0.74 19.48 0.33
N LYS A 140 -1.82 19.08 1.00
CA LYS A 140 -2.22 19.60 2.31
C LYS A 140 -2.16 18.47 3.34
N ASP A 141 -1.34 18.64 4.38
CA ASP A 141 -1.25 17.63 5.44
C ASP A 141 -2.56 17.52 6.22
N ILE A 142 -2.98 16.29 6.48
CA ILE A 142 -4.24 15.98 7.18
C ILE A 142 -3.98 15.05 8.38
N ALA A 143 -4.71 15.28 9.46
CA ALA A 143 -4.66 14.44 10.67
C ALA A 143 -5.51 13.17 10.48
N LEU A 144 -5.16 12.34 9.49
CA LEU A 144 -5.81 11.06 9.22
C LEU A 144 -4.94 9.92 9.74
N SER A 145 -5.56 9.00 10.49
CA SER A 145 -4.95 7.72 10.87
C SER A 145 -5.83 6.58 10.40
N THR A 146 -5.22 5.60 9.73
CA THR A 146 -5.90 4.36 9.29
C THR A 146 -5.41 3.14 10.06
N GLY A 147 -4.90 3.36 11.28
CA GLY A 147 -4.32 2.30 12.13
C GLY A 147 -2.95 1.80 11.64
N GLY A 148 -2.34 2.46 10.67
CA GLY A 148 -1.02 2.17 10.11
C GLY A 148 -0.04 3.32 10.31
N PRO A 149 1.25 3.16 9.90
CA PRO A 149 2.31 4.16 10.09
C PRO A 149 2.29 5.28 9.04
N ALA A 150 1.37 5.27 8.11
CA ALA A 150 1.31 6.26 7.05
C ALA A 150 0.93 7.63 7.61
N ARG A 151 1.67 8.66 7.20
CA ARG A 151 1.28 10.06 7.33
C ARG A 151 0.57 10.47 6.07
N TYR A 152 -0.54 11.20 6.20
CA TYR A 152 -1.40 11.50 5.07
C TYR A 152 -1.40 12.97 4.70
N SER A 153 -1.43 13.22 3.40
CA SER A 153 -1.77 14.51 2.81
C SER A 153 -2.95 14.33 1.86
N GLU A 154 -3.71 15.36 1.65
CA GLU A 154 -4.74 15.44 0.61
C GLU A 154 -4.16 16.16 -0.60
N ILE A 155 -4.40 15.64 -1.79
CA ILE A 155 -4.14 16.35 -3.06
C ILE A 155 -5.38 17.19 -3.35
N ILE A 156 -5.23 18.51 -3.33
CA ILE A 156 -6.34 19.46 -3.43
C ILE A 156 -7.07 19.34 -4.76
N GLU A 157 -6.34 19.10 -5.85
CA GLU A 157 -6.90 19.04 -7.21
C GLU A 157 -7.84 17.85 -7.42
N THR A 158 -7.64 16.75 -6.70
CA THR A 158 -8.42 15.51 -6.86
C THR A 158 -9.20 15.09 -5.61
N GLY A 159 -8.87 15.66 -4.45
CA GLY A 159 -9.42 15.27 -3.15
C GLY A 159 -8.93 13.89 -2.66
N GLN A 160 -8.01 13.25 -3.39
CA GLN A 160 -7.49 11.94 -3.00
C GLN A 160 -6.53 12.05 -1.81
N LYS A 161 -6.47 11.00 -1.00
CA LYS A 161 -5.53 10.91 0.12
C LYS A 161 -4.29 10.18 -0.30
N VAL A 162 -3.14 10.81 -0.03
CA VAL A 162 -1.83 10.22 -0.29
C VAL A 162 -1.10 10.00 1.04
N GLY A 163 -0.75 8.75 1.31
CA GLY A 163 -0.01 8.35 2.50
C GLY A 163 1.48 8.17 2.21
N PHE A 164 2.32 8.41 3.21
CA PHE A 164 3.76 8.22 3.15
C PHE A 164 4.20 7.33 4.32
N ILE A 165 4.80 6.17 4.00
CA ILE A 165 5.39 5.24 4.97
C ILE A 165 6.90 5.30 4.83
N THR A 166 7.56 5.88 5.81
CA THR A 166 9.00 6.22 5.81
C THR A 166 9.75 5.41 6.88
N PRO A 167 9.94 4.11 6.73
CA PRO A 167 10.55 3.28 7.76
C PRO A 167 12.02 3.60 8.01
N LEU A 168 12.74 4.15 7.03
CA LEU A 168 14.15 4.49 7.13
C LEU A 168 14.38 5.94 7.55
N THR A 169 13.70 6.88 6.89
CA THR A 169 13.91 8.31 7.12
C THR A 169 13.17 8.86 8.33
N HIS A 170 12.15 8.14 8.80
CA HIS A 170 11.40 8.55 9.98
C HIS A 170 10.92 7.34 10.76
N ASN A 171 11.71 6.95 11.74
CA ASN A 171 11.40 5.83 12.61
C ASN A 171 10.11 6.11 13.41
N PHE A 172 9.12 5.21 13.29
CA PHE A 172 7.83 5.28 13.98
C PHE A 172 7.65 4.13 15.00
N CYS A 173 8.74 3.46 15.39
CA CYS A 173 8.69 2.27 16.26
C CYS A 173 8.07 2.60 17.63
N GLU A 174 8.38 3.75 18.22
CA GLU A 174 7.85 4.16 19.52
C GLU A 174 6.32 4.32 19.56
N SER A 175 5.71 4.68 18.44
CA SER A 175 4.26 4.85 18.29
C SER A 175 3.57 3.66 17.62
N CYS A 176 4.31 2.59 17.33
CA CYS A 176 3.79 1.43 16.61
C CYS A 176 2.99 0.53 17.57
N ASN A 177 1.71 0.33 17.25
CA ASN A 177 0.79 -0.56 17.98
C ASN A 177 0.46 -1.84 17.21
N ARG A 178 1.30 -2.24 16.25
CA ARG A 178 1.04 -3.38 15.37
C ARG A 178 1.75 -4.62 15.86
N VAL A 179 1.03 -5.72 15.82
CA VAL A 179 1.55 -7.07 15.99
C VAL A 179 1.25 -7.88 14.74
N ARG A 180 2.01 -8.93 14.52
CA ARG A 180 1.81 -9.87 13.41
C ARG A 180 1.74 -11.27 13.96
N MET A 181 0.81 -12.03 13.42
CA MET A 181 0.68 -13.44 13.74
C MET A 181 0.96 -14.27 12.47
N THR A 182 1.80 -15.27 12.59
CA THR A 182 2.06 -16.24 11.52
C THR A 182 0.91 -17.22 11.39
N CYS A 183 0.89 -17.99 10.30
CA CYS A 183 -0.06 -19.08 10.12
C CYS A 183 0.14 -20.24 11.11
N THR A 184 1.28 -20.29 11.81
CA THR A 184 1.62 -21.26 12.86
C THR A 184 1.31 -20.79 14.27
N GLY A 185 0.77 -19.56 14.44
CA GLY A 185 0.39 -19.00 15.74
C GLY A 185 1.47 -18.17 16.44
N GLN A 186 2.66 -18.00 15.85
CA GLN A 186 3.71 -17.17 16.42
C GLN A 186 3.35 -15.68 16.28
N LEU A 187 3.51 -14.93 17.34
CA LEU A 187 3.23 -13.49 17.41
C LEU A 187 4.53 -12.70 17.39
N PHE A 188 4.70 -11.84 16.38
CA PHE A 188 5.85 -10.94 16.25
C PHE A 188 5.44 -9.50 16.55
N MET A 189 6.23 -8.82 17.37
CA MET A 189 6.03 -7.42 17.69
C MET A 189 6.47 -6.50 16.54
N CYS A 190 7.47 -6.90 15.77
CA CYS A 190 8.00 -6.14 14.63
C CYS A 190 8.46 -7.06 13.50
N LEU A 191 8.50 -6.57 12.24
CA LEU A 191 9.08 -7.29 11.09
C LEU A 191 10.62 -7.33 11.12
N GLY A 192 11.26 -6.41 11.81
CA GLY A 192 12.72 -6.26 11.85
C GLY A 192 13.36 -6.68 13.17
N GLN A 193 12.62 -7.36 14.04
CA GLN A 193 13.12 -7.87 15.32
C GLN A 193 12.79 -9.35 15.45
N GLU A 194 13.70 -10.10 16.03
CA GLU A 194 13.56 -11.56 16.22
C GLU A 194 12.74 -11.94 17.46
N GLU A 195 12.27 -10.94 18.22
CA GLU A 195 11.45 -11.19 19.42
C GLU A 195 10.05 -11.66 19.01
N ASP A 196 9.73 -12.90 19.37
CA ASP A 196 8.46 -13.54 19.14
C ASP A 196 7.88 -14.14 20.45
N ALA A 197 6.58 -14.44 20.41
CA ALA A 197 5.89 -15.19 21.44
C ALA A 197 5.02 -16.26 20.78
N ASP A 198 5.06 -17.46 21.32
CA ASP A 198 4.20 -18.58 20.90
C ASP A 198 2.85 -18.49 21.65
N LEU A 199 1.71 -18.64 20.92
CA LEU A 199 0.35 -18.56 21.45
C LEU A 199 -0.29 -19.93 21.59
#